data_526cc6ec678c05f302a7407fbcbadf80
#
_entry.id   526cc6ec678c05f302a7407fbcbadf80
#
_cell.length_a   1.000
_cell.length_b   1.000
_cell.length_c   1.000
_cell.angle_alpha   90.00
_cell.angle_beta   90.00
_cell.angle_gamma   90.00
#
_symmetry.space_group_name_H-M   'P 1'
#
loop_
_entity.id
_entity.type
_entity.pdbx_description
1 polymer ?
#
loop_
_entity_poly.entity_id
_entity_poly.type
_entity_poly.pdbx_seq_one_letter_code
_entity_poly.pdbx_strand_id
1 'polypeptide(L)'
;RNSSSAASDVYKRQPLRLFQTDNPVFETLQELTVIDQSAKIEEFQPEIFGLLEIPDINVNQYVVSGTDELSLQFGPGHYLGTKLPGSGGNVGIAGHRTTYGAPFSRLDLVEIGDEIYLTYGSNKYHYIVDDIEVVDANTGDYVLFNRGDDRLTLTTCHPRYSARQRLVVSGILTRIESGN
;
A
#
# COMPACT_ATOMS: atom_id res chain seq x y z
N ARG A 1 4.91 34.59 -49.45
CA ARG A 1 4.50 35.65 -48.52
C ARG A 1 3.24 35.19 -47.78
N ASN A 2 3.44 34.87 -46.54
CA ASN A 2 2.49 34.90 -45.41
C ASN A 2 1.03 34.47 -45.62
N SER A 3 0.71 33.34 -45.06
CA SER A 3 -0.56 33.10 -44.36
C SER A 3 -0.46 31.84 -43.48
N SER A 4 0.15 31.96 -42.34
CA SER A 4 0.12 30.95 -41.31
C SER A 4 0.00 31.64 -39.96
N SER A 5 -1.19 32.11 -39.60
CA SER A 5 -1.44 32.70 -38.29
C SER A 5 -2.93 32.88 -37.94
N ALA A 6 -3.81 32.02 -38.41
CA ALA A 6 -5.24 32.16 -38.08
C ALA A 6 -5.85 30.94 -37.35
N ALA A 7 -5.08 29.87 -37.17
CA ALA A 7 -5.62 28.64 -36.55
C ALA A 7 -5.29 28.50 -35.05
N SER A 8 -4.45 29.37 -34.47
CA SER A 8 -4.06 29.28 -33.07
C SER A 8 -4.88 30.13 -32.09
N ASP A 9 -5.73 31.03 -32.58
CA ASP A 9 -6.46 31.97 -31.72
C ASP A 9 -7.91 31.55 -31.39
N VAL A 10 -8.41 30.49 -32.01
CA VAL A 10 -9.77 30.03 -31.72
C VAL A 10 -9.83 29.19 -30.44
N TYR A 11 -8.74 28.58 -30.02
CA TYR A 11 -8.71 27.76 -28.78
C TYR A 11 -8.51 28.58 -27.49
N LYS A 12 -8.21 29.86 -27.56
CA LYS A 12 -7.94 30.70 -26.38
C LYS A 12 -9.13 31.51 -25.87
N ARG A 13 -10.32 31.34 -26.44
CA ARG A 13 -11.50 32.11 -26.03
C ARG A 13 -12.76 31.28 -25.78
N GLN A 14 -12.65 30.11 -25.21
CA GLN A 14 -13.78 29.53 -24.52
C GLN A 14 -13.59 29.77 -23.02
N PRO A 15 -14.37 30.64 -22.38
CA PRO A 15 -14.37 30.72 -20.94
C PRO A 15 -14.92 29.37 -20.44
N LEU A 16 -14.23 28.80 -19.48
CA LEU A 16 -14.67 27.68 -18.64
C LEU A 16 -15.95 28.07 -17.86
N ARG A 17 -17.07 28.21 -18.56
CA ARG A 17 -18.40 28.49 -17.97
C ARG A 17 -19.25 27.23 -17.82
N LEU A 18 -18.66 26.03 -17.89
CA LEU A 18 -19.38 24.77 -17.75
C LEU A 18 -19.31 24.13 -16.35
N PHE A 19 -18.65 24.80 -15.43
CA PHE A 19 -18.69 24.40 -14.01
C PHE A 19 -19.19 25.57 -13.16
N GLN A 20 -20.40 26.03 -13.45
CA GLN A 20 -21.13 26.82 -12.46
C GLN A 20 -21.70 25.79 -11.47
N THR A 21 -21.16 25.81 -10.25
CA THR A 21 -21.46 24.95 -9.11
C THR A 21 -22.84 25.20 -8.49
N ASP A 22 -23.70 25.97 -9.15
CA ASP A 22 -25.03 26.35 -8.63
C ASP A 22 -26.15 25.42 -9.13
N ASN A 23 -25.83 24.22 -9.60
CA ASN A 23 -26.83 23.23 -9.95
C ASN A 23 -27.12 22.36 -8.74
N PRO A 24 -28.31 22.47 -8.11
CA PRO A 24 -28.68 21.71 -6.93
C PRO A 24 -28.63 20.18 -7.13
N VAL A 25 -28.73 19.71 -8.38
CA VAL A 25 -28.57 18.30 -8.72
C VAL A 25 -27.14 17.85 -8.58
N PHE A 26 -26.15 18.72 -8.93
CA PHE A 26 -24.75 18.41 -8.79
C PHE A 26 -24.29 18.35 -7.34
N GLU A 27 -24.75 19.27 -6.50
CA GLU A 27 -24.50 19.23 -5.06
C GLU A 27 -25.11 17.98 -4.42
N THR A 28 -26.36 17.65 -4.77
CA THR A 28 -27.03 16.43 -4.27
C THR A 28 -26.30 15.15 -4.67
N LEU A 29 -25.74 15.08 -5.90
CA LEU A 29 -24.97 13.92 -6.34
C LEU A 29 -23.60 13.82 -5.62
N GLN A 30 -22.97 14.96 -5.31
CA GLN A 30 -21.73 14.96 -4.52
C GLN A 30 -22.00 14.55 -3.06
N GLU A 31 -23.07 15.06 -2.45
CA GLU A 31 -23.47 14.65 -1.10
C GLU A 31 -23.81 13.16 -1.03
N LEU A 32 -24.56 12.63 -2.01
CA LEU A 32 -24.90 11.21 -2.07
C LEU A 32 -23.66 10.33 -2.26
N THR A 33 -22.68 10.74 -3.07
CA THR A 33 -21.43 9.99 -3.22
C THR A 33 -20.57 9.99 -1.96
N VAL A 34 -20.50 11.12 -1.25
CA VAL A 34 -19.77 11.21 0.02
C VAL A 34 -20.45 10.38 1.11
N ILE A 35 -21.78 10.41 1.21
CA ILE A 35 -22.55 9.62 2.18
C ILE A 35 -22.39 8.12 1.90
N ASP A 36 -22.45 7.69 0.63
CA ASP A 36 -22.27 6.28 0.25
C ASP A 36 -20.86 5.76 0.57
N GLN A 37 -19.83 6.57 0.35
CA GLN A 37 -18.46 6.20 0.70
C GLN A 37 -18.25 6.15 2.22
N SER A 38 -18.79 7.11 2.97
CA SER A 38 -18.70 7.13 4.43
C SER A 38 -19.44 5.95 5.05
N ALA A 39 -20.64 5.63 4.57
CA ALA A 39 -21.40 4.48 5.01
C ALA A 39 -20.69 3.16 4.73
N LYS A 40 -20.04 3.02 3.57
CA LYS A 40 -19.24 1.84 3.24
C LYS A 40 -18.03 1.67 4.15
N ILE A 41 -17.38 2.76 4.57
CA ILE A 41 -16.25 2.72 5.51
C ILE A 41 -16.72 2.33 6.91
N GLU A 42 -17.85 2.84 7.36
CA GLU A 42 -18.41 2.51 8.69
C GLU A 42 -18.86 1.04 8.79
N GLU A 43 -19.33 0.45 7.71
CA GLU A 43 -19.78 -0.95 7.66
C GLU A 43 -18.63 -1.93 7.38
N PHE A 44 -17.54 -1.49 6.73
CA PHE A 44 -16.43 -2.34 6.37
C PHE A 44 -15.53 -2.61 7.58
N GLN A 45 -15.45 -3.88 7.98
CA GLN A 45 -14.51 -4.36 8.99
C GLN A 45 -13.58 -5.39 8.37
N PRO A 46 -12.33 -5.01 8.09
CA PRO A 46 -11.38 -5.96 7.49
C PRO A 46 -11.05 -7.07 8.47
N GLU A 47 -10.87 -8.27 7.93
CA GLU A 47 -10.34 -9.39 8.68
C GLU A 47 -8.89 -9.10 9.10
N ILE A 48 -8.56 -9.34 10.37
CA ILE A 48 -7.19 -9.21 10.86
C ILE A 48 -6.41 -10.46 10.43
N PHE A 49 -5.37 -10.22 9.64
CA PHE A 49 -4.43 -11.27 9.21
C PHE A 49 -3.40 -11.59 10.31
N GLY A 50 -2.81 -10.56 10.93
CA GLY A 50 -1.78 -10.75 11.93
C GLY A 50 -1.29 -9.44 12.56
N LEU A 51 -0.17 -9.52 13.29
CA LEU A 51 0.51 -8.36 13.89
C LEU A 51 1.93 -8.28 13.34
N LEU A 52 2.27 -7.15 12.72
CA LEU A 52 3.60 -6.84 12.20
C LEU A 52 4.35 -5.92 13.17
N GLU A 53 5.57 -6.31 13.52
CA GLU A 53 6.46 -5.52 14.36
C GLU A 53 7.82 -5.34 13.65
N ILE A 54 8.34 -4.11 13.61
CA ILE A 54 9.68 -3.78 13.13
C ILE A 54 10.27 -2.80 14.15
N PRO A 55 11.02 -3.30 15.16
CA PRO A 55 11.45 -2.51 16.31
C PRO A 55 12.30 -1.28 15.92
N ASP A 56 13.24 -1.44 14.99
CA ASP A 56 14.19 -0.39 14.60
C ASP A 56 13.54 0.86 14.02
N ILE A 57 12.34 0.71 13.47
CA ILE A 57 11.57 1.84 12.95
C ILE A 57 10.26 2.10 13.71
N ASN A 58 10.07 1.44 14.87
CA ASN A 58 8.89 1.55 15.73
C ASN A 58 7.57 1.24 15.00
N VAL A 59 7.54 0.22 14.16
CA VAL A 59 6.30 -0.32 13.60
C VAL A 59 5.76 -1.39 14.54
N ASN A 60 4.49 -1.24 14.91
CA ASN A 60 3.69 -2.23 15.64
C ASN A 60 2.25 -2.05 15.15
N GLN A 61 1.83 -2.83 14.14
CA GLN A 61 0.59 -2.62 13.40
C GLN A 61 -0.12 -3.93 13.12
N TYR A 62 -1.43 -3.95 13.34
CA TYR A 62 -2.24 -5.04 12.82
C TYR A 62 -2.25 -5.00 11.30
N VAL A 63 -2.03 -6.17 10.71
CA VAL A 63 -2.13 -6.41 9.26
C VAL A 63 -3.53 -6.90 8.97
N VAL A 64 -4.17 -6.32 7.97
CA VAL A 64 -5.50 -6.74 7.50
C VAL A 64 -5.39 -7.68 6.29
N SER A 65 -6.41 -8.46 6.03
CA SER A 65 -6.51 -9.26 4.80
C SER A 65 -6.88 -8.36 3.61
N GLY A 66 -6.09 -8.44 2.51
CA GLY A 66 -6.33 -7.67 1.30
C GLY A 66 -5.48 -6.38 1.20
N THR A 67 -5.26 -5.96 -0.05
CA THR A 67 -4.47 -4.77 -0.41
C THR A 67 -5.26 -3.81 -1.30
N ASP A 68 -6.59 -3.95 -1.33
CA ASP A 68 -7.46 -2.98 -1.97
C ASP A 68 -7.47 -1.65 -1.21
N GLU A 69 -7.94 -0.60 -1.87
CA GLU A 69 -7.90 0.76 -1.33
C GLU A 69 -8.62 0.89 0.02
N LEU A 70 -9.72 0.16 0.22
CA LEU A 70 -10.49 0.23 1.46
C LEU A 70 -9.77 -0.49 2.59
N SER A 71 -9.26 -1.70 2.35
CA SER A 71 -8.49 -2.49 3.33
C SER A 71 -7.27 -1.71 3.83
N LEU A 72 -6.50 -1.09 2.92
CA LEU A 72 -5.31 -0.33 3.28
C LEU A 72 -5.55 0.95 4.08
N GLN A 73 -6.78 1.44 4.18
CA GLN A 73 -7.13 2.54 5.07
C GLN A 73 -7.07 2.16 6.55
N PHE A 74 -7.20 0.86 6.87
CA PHE A 74 -7.19 0.36 8.24
C PHE A 74 -5.80 -0.06 8.73
N GLY A 75 -4.83 -0.28 7.83
CA GLY A 75 -3.48 -0.68 8.19
C GLY A 75 -2.70 -1.29 7.02
N PRO A 76 -1.53 -1.88 7.28
CA PRO A 76 -0.86 -2.72 6.30
C PRO A 76 -1.76 -3.89 5.88
N GLY A 77 -1.71 -4.27 4.61
CA GLY A 77 -2.56 -5.32 4.06
C GLY A 77 -1.77 -6.50 3.50
N HIS A 78 -2.23 -7.71 3.78
CA HIS A 78 -1.67 -8.94 3.21
C HIS A 78 -2.14 -9.12 1.76
N TYR A 79 -1.21 -9.38 0.84
CA TYR A 79 -1.52 -9.73 -0.55
C TYR A 79 -2.13 -11.14 -0.62
N LEU A 80 -3.43 -11.24 -0.89
CA LEU A 80 -4.19 -12.50 -0.87
C LEU A 80 -3.65 -13.61 -1.80
N GLY A 81 -2.89 -13.24 -2.83
CA GLY A 81 -2.25 -14.19 -3.75
C GLY A 81 -0.91 -14.74 -3.26
N THR A 82 -0.38 -14.28 -2.13
CA THR A 82 0.90 -14.71 -1.57
C THR A 82 0.73 -15.83 -0.55
N LYS A 83 1.84 -16.40 -0.08
CA LYS A 83 1.82 -17.53 0.86
C LYS A 83 1.49 -17.08 2.28
N LEU A 84 1.13 -18.04 3.13
CA LEU A 84 0.99 -17.83 4.57
C LEU A 84 2.34 -18.01 5.27
N PRO A 85 2.57 -17.38 6.41
CA PRO A 85 3.82 -17.52 7.17
C PRO A 85 4.14 -19.00 7.48
N GLY A 86 5.39 -19.41 7.20
CA GLY A 86 5.87 -20.77 7.46
C GLY A 86 5.33 -21.84 6.53
N SER A 87 4.70 -21.49 5.42
CA SER A 87 4.14 -22.45 4.45
C SER A 87 5.05 -22.74 3.23
N GLY A 88 6.29 -22.30 3.28
CA GLY A 88 7.26 -22.50 2.19
C GLY A 88 7.05 -21.51 1.06
N GLY A 89 7.23 -20.23 1.31
CA GLY A 89 7.17 -19.21 0.27
C GLY A 89 7.09 -17.78 0.77
N ASN A 90 6.70 -16.85 -0.12
CA ASN A 90 6.75 -15.44 0.15
C ASN A 90 5.40 -14.92 0.69
N VAL A 91 5.44 -14.30 1.85
CA VAL A 91 4.32 -13.55 2.45
C VAL A 91 4.47 -12.09 2.03
N GLY A 92 3.52 -11.54 1.29
CA GLY A 92 3.55 -10.14 0.87
C GLY A 92 2.67 -9.26 1.75
N ILE A 93 3.19 -8.10 2.17
CA ILE A 93 2.43 -7.10 2.91
C ILE A 93 2.67 -5.72 2.28
N ALA A 94 1.58 -5.03 1.90
CA ALA A 94 1.61 -3.64 1.45
C ALA A 94 1.27 -2.69 2.58
N GLY A 95 1.78 -1.47 2.53
CA GLY A 95 1.39 -0.42 3.47
C GLY A 95 1.58 0.97 2.89
N HIS A 96 0.71 1.89 3.32
CA HIS A 96 0.82 3.29 2.92
C HIS A 96 2.08 3.95 3.49
N ARG A 97 2.68 4.84 2.70
CA ARG A 97 3.86 5.59 3.11
C ARG A 97 3.55 6.96 3.68
N THR A 98 2.44 7.58 3.24
CA THR A 98 2.14 8.98 3.55
C THR A 98 0.71 9.25 3.94
N THR A 99 -0.19 8.27 3.82
CA THR A 99 -1.63 8.39 4.10
C THR A 99 -2.08 7.31 5.08
N TYR A 100 -3.28 7.46 5.65
CA TYR A 100 -3.93 6.49 6.52
C TYR A 100 -3.02 5.94 7.63
N GLY A 101 -2.52 6.86 8.47
CA GLY A 101 -1.58 6.52 9.54
C GLY A 101 -0.15 6.23 9.07
N ALA A 102 0.08 6.14 7.76
CA ALA A 102 1.39 5.97 7.13
C ALA A 102 2.26 4.88 7.81
N PRO A 103 1.76 3.63 7.90
CA PRO A 103 2.42 2.56 8.66
C PRO A 103 3.86 2.29 8.18
N PHE A 104 4.15 2.51 6.89
CA PHE A 104 5.47 2.33 6.31
C PHE A 104 6.20 3.64 5.99
N SER A 105 5.86 4.73 6.73
CA SER A 105 6.52 6.04 6.53
C SER A 105 8.03 6.01 6.73
N ARG A 106 8.53 5.11 7.57
CA ARG A 106 9.94 4.98 7.93
C ARG A 106 10.60 3.71 7.37
N LEU A 107 9.95 3.00 6.45
CA LEU A 107 10.46 1.74 5.88
C LEU A 107 11.81 1.92 5.14
N ASP A 108 12.14 3.14 4.73
CA ASP A 108 13.43 3.52 4.14
C ASP A 108 14.58 3.63 5.15
N LEU A 109 14.32 3.47 6.43
CA LEU A 109 15.33 3.44 7.49
C LEU A 109 15.68 2.00 7.93
N VAL A 110 15.01 1.01 7.37
CA VAL A 110 15.35 -0.41 7.62
C VAL A 110 16.66 -0.73 6.91
N GLU A 111 17.50 -1.50 7.58
CA GLU A 111 18.80 -1.94 7.08
C GLU A 111 18.86 -3.47 6.93
N ILE A 112 19.79 -3.95 6.12
CA ILE A 112 20.08 -5.39 6.03
C ILE A 112 20.54 -5.89 7.39
N GLY A 113 19.91 -6.97 7.88
CA GLY A 113 20.17 -7.55 9.17
C GLY A 113 19.16 -7.16 10.26
N ASP A 114 18.30 -6.17 10.01
CA ASP A 114 17.23 -5.80 10.94
C ASP A 114 16.21 -6.93 11.09
N GLU A 115 15.56 -6.97 12.25
CA GLU A 115 14.55 -7.97 12.58
C GLU A 115 13.14 -7.50 12.26
N ILE A 116 12.37 -8.38 11.65
CA ILE A 116 10.93 -8.21 11.43
C ILE A 116 10.20 -9.38 12.06
N TYR A 117 9.16 -9.08 12.81
CA TYR A 117 8.31 -10.10 13.42
C TYR A 117 6.91 -10.05 12.84
N LEU A 118 6.35 -11.22 12.54
CA LEU A 118 4.96 -11.36 12.12
C LEU A 118 4.29 -12.40 13.00
N THR A 119 3.33 -11.97 13.80
CA THR A 119 2.47 -12.89 14.55
C THR A 119 1.28 -13.27 13.67
N TYR A 120 1.12 -14.56 13.40
CA TYR A 120 0.01 -15.13 12.65
C TYR A 120 -0.52 -16.36 13.36
N GLY A 121 -1.82 -16.37 13.64
CA GLY A 121 -2.41 -17.37 14.53
C GLY A 121 -1.78 -17.32 15.92
N SER A 122 -1.33 -18.49 16.42
CA SER A 122 -0.63 -18.59 17.71
C SER A 122 0.91 -18.49 17.61
N ASN A 123 1.46 -18.32 16.40
CA ASN A 123 2.90 -18.36 16.18
C ASN A 123 3.46 -16.97 15.88
N LYS A 124 4.69 -16.71 16.38
CA LYS A 124 5.48 -15.54 16.01
C LYS A 124 6.63 -15.96 15.09
N TYR A 125 6.65 -15.39 13.88
CA TYR A 125 7.63 -15.66 12.83
C TYR A 125 8.68 -14.57 12.85
N HIS A 126 9.96 -14.95 12.93
CA HIS A 126 11.11 -14.04 12.98
C HIS A 126 11.81 -14.05 11.63
N TYR A 127 11.86 -12.89 11.00
CA TYR A 127 12.54 -12.67 9.72
C TYR A 127 13.74 -11.76 9.94
N ILE A 128 14.81 -11.99 9.19
CA ILE A 128 15.97 -11.08 9.10
C ILE A 128 15.98 -10.48 7.70
N VAL A 129 16.07 -9.17 7.64
CA VAL A 129 16.13 -8.43 6.36
C VAL A 129 17.39 -8.84 5.59
N ASP A 130 17.21 -9.33 4.37
CA ASP A 130 18.29 -9.79 3.49
C ASP A 130 18.32 -9.05 2.14
N ASP A 131 17.26 -8.30 1.80
CA ASP A 131 17.18 -7.59 0.52
C ASP A 131 16.36 -6.31 0.64
N ILE A 132 16.86 -5.22 0.05
CA ILE A 132 16.16 -3.92 -0.03
C ILE A 132 16.34 -3.38 -1.44
N GLU A 133 15.24 -3.16 -2.15
CA GLU A 133 15.28 -2.67 -3.52
C GLU A 133 14.21 -1.60 -3.79
N VAL A 134 14.43 -0.81 -4.84
CA VAL A 134 13.43 0.12 -5.38
C VAL A 134 13.11 -0.32 -6.80
N VAL A 135 11.84 -0.61 -7.05
CA VAL A 135 11.36 -1.13 -8.34
C VAL A 135 10.32 -0.19 -8.97
N ASP A 136 10.13 -0.29 -10.28
CA ASP A 136 9.04 0.43 -10.95
C ASP A 136 7.69 -0.13 -10.51
N ALA A 137 6.70 0.76 -10.27
CA ALA A 137 5.37 0.36 -9.81
C ALA A 137 4.63 -0.56 -10.78
N ASN A 138 4.94 -0.48 -12.09
CA ASN A 138 4.28 -1.29 -13.11
C ASN A 138 4.89 -2.70 -13.26
N THR A 139 6.07 -2.93 -12.71
CA THR A 139 6.79 -4.20 -12.81
C THR A 139 7.00 -4.88 -11.46
N GLY A 140 6.48 -4.28 -10.39
CA GLY A 140 6.79 -4.66 -9.00
C GLY A 140 6.22 -6.00 -8.53
N ASP A 141 5.28 -6.60 -9.25
CA ASP A 141 4.63 -7.84 -8.80
C ASP A 141 5.60 -9.04 -8.69
N TYR A 142 6.73 -9.01 -9.42
CA TYR A 142 7.72 -10.08 -9.34
C TYR A 142 8.35 -10.23 -7.94
N VAL A 143 8.39 -9.16 -7.16
CA VAL A 143 8.94 -9.18 -5.79
C VAL A 143 8.11 -10.04 -4.83
N LEU A 144 6.86 -10.32 -5.20
CA LEU A 144 5.95 -11.17 -4.46
C LEU A 144 6.04 -12.65 -4.84
N PHE A 145 6.79 -12.98 -5.90
CA PHE A 145 6.92 -14.37 -6.34
C PHE A 145 7.67 -15.20 -5.30
N ASN A 146 7.30 -16.47 -5.24
CA ASN A 146 7.99 -17.43 -4.41
C ASN A 146 9.41 -17.67 -4.97
N ARG A 147 10.44 -17.42 -4.16
CA ARG A 147 11.84 -17.64 -4.50
C ARG A 147 12.36 -19.01 -4.05
N GLY A 148 11.49 -19.86 -3.46
CA GLY A 148 11.82 -21.20 -3.00
C GLY A 148 12.28 -21.27 -1.54
N ASP A 149 12.19 -20.15 -0.81
CA ASP A 149 12.48 -20.01 0.60
C ASP A 149 11.26 -19.42 1.34
N ASP A 150 11.25 -19.53 2.65
CA ASP A 150 10.27 -18.84 3.50
C ASP A 150 10.73 -17.41 3.72
N ARG A 151 9.94 -16.46 3.21
CA ARG A 151 10.26 -15.03 3.34
C ARG A 151 9.04 -14.15 3.55
N LEU A 152 9.31 -12.94 4.01
CA LEU A 152 8.38 -11.83 4.11
C LEU A 152 8.84 -10.70 3.19
N THR A 153 7.92 -10.14 2.42
CA THR A 153 8.18 -8.98 1.55
C THR A 153 7.23 -7.84 1.91
N LEU A 154 7.80 -6.70 2.30
CA LEU A 154 7.07 -5.47 2.59
C LEU A 154 7.18 -4.51 1.41
N THR A 155 6.07 -3.91 0.99
CA THR A 155 6.05 -2.96 -0.13
C THR A 155 5.38 -1.65 0.25
N THR A 156 5.94 -0.55 -0.22
CA THR A 156 5.33 0.79 -0.06
C THR A 156 5.66 1.70 -1.24
N CYS A 157 4.93 2.80 -1.37
CA CYS A 157 5.19 3.79 -2.42
C CYS A 157 6.56 4.46 -2.28
N HIS A 158 7.23 4.74 -3.41
CA HIS A 158 8.53 5.41 -3.46
C HIS A 158 8.62 6.38 -4.67
N PRO A 159 9.35 7.53 -4.55
CA PRO A 159 9.71 8.19 -3.30
C PRO A 159 8.48 8.68 -2.52
N ARG A 160 8.67 9.27 -1.35
CA ARG A 160 7.55 9.86 -0.58
C ARG A 160 6.73 10.80 -1.46
N TYR A 161 5.41 10.76 -1.33
CA TYR A 161 4.44 11.53 -2.12
C TYR A 161 4.42 11.19 -3.61
N SER A 162 4.97 10.03 -4.00
CA SER A 162 4.95 9.53 -5.37
C SER A 162 4.60 8.04 -5.40
N ALA A 163 3.81 7.62 -6.38
CA ALA A 163 3.44 6.22 -6.60
C ALA A 163 4.19 5.59 -7.80
N ARG A 164 5.23 6.27 -8.33
CA ARG A 164 5.93 5.80 -9.54
C ARG A 164 6.76 4.54 -9.31
N GLN A 165 7.25 4.37 -8.10
CA GLN A 165 8.09 3.24 -7.71
C GLN A 165 7.55 2.61 -6.43
N ARG A 166 8.12 1.46 -6.07
CA ARG A 166 7.92 0.80 -4.78
C ARG A 166 9.26 0.62 -4.10
N LEU A 167 9.31 0.99 -2.82
CA LEU A 167 10.35 0.50 -1.92
C LEU A 167 9.91 -0.87 -1.43
N VAL A 168 10.80 -1.84 -1.56
CA VAL A 168 10.60 -3.24 -1.22
C VAL A 168 11.66 -3.63 -0.20
N VAL A 169 11.23 -4.19 0.91
CA VAL A 169 12.08 -4.76 1.96
C VAL A 169 11.71 -6.22 2.10
N SER A 170 12.66 -7.11 1.92
CA SER A 170 12.46 -8.55 2.06
C SER A 170 13.32 -9.13 3.17
N GLY A 171 12.81 -10.11 3.88
CA GLY A 171 13.53 -10.84 4.92
C GLY A 171 13.26 -12.33 4.84
N ILE A 172 14.28 -13.11 5.21
CA ILE A 172 14.21 -14.57 5.26
C ILE A 172 13.75 -15.03 6.65
N LEU A 173 12.89 -16.04 6.70
CA LEU A 173 12.46 -16.67 7.96
C LEU A 173 13.62 -17.39 8.63
N THR A 174 13.90 -17.05 9.88
CA THR A 174 14.99 -17.65 10.67
C THR A 174 14.50 -18.49 11.83
N ARG A 175 13.33 -18.17 12.40
CA ARG A 175 12.78 -18.86 13.56
C ARG A 175 11.27 -18.74 13.62
N ILE A 176 10.61 -19.78 14.14
CA ILE A 176 9.20 -19.77 14.50
C ILE A 176 9.11 -19.99 16.01
N GLU A 177 8.40 -19.12 16.70
CA GLU A 177 8.13 -19.19 18.12
C GLU A 177 6.64 -19.53 18.30
N SER A 178 6.37 -20.73 18.85
CA SER A 178 4.99 -21.15 19.08
C SER A 178 4.44 -20.50 20.33
N GLY A 179 3.28 -19.87 20.22
CA GLY A 179 2.51 -19.43 21.39
C GLY A 179 1.95 -20.64 22.16
N ASN A 180 2.05 -20.57 23.45
CA ASN A 180 1.45 -21.57 24.35
C ASN A 180 -0.06 -21.39 24.44
#